data_24c1eadc53aa0ad358b267768ef4423d
#
_entry.id   24c1eadc53aa0ad358b267768ef4423d
#
_cell.length_a   1.000
_cell.length_b   1.000
_cell.length_c   1.000
_cell.angle_alpha   90.00
_cell.angle_beta   90.00
_cell.angle_gamma   90.00
#
_symmetry.space_group_name_H-M   'P 1'
#
loop_
_entity.id
_entity.type
_entity.pdbx_description
1 polymer ?
#
loop_
_entity_poly.entity_id
_entity_poly.type
_entity_poly.pdbx_seq_one_letter_code
_entity_poly.pdbx_strand_id
1 'polypeptide(L)'
;MSPSSSRRAALVQPFIVMDMFREANALAAVGHDVVHMSAGQPAGGPPQKVVEAAREALDGAYMGYTNSLGLPALRERIARHYHDAYGVEVDPGRVVVTTGSSGAFVLGFLACFDQGDKVGLTVPGYPAYSNILTALDITVADIEVDARHRWAPT
;
A
#
# COMPACT_ATOMS: atom_id res chain seq x y z
N MET A 1 21.24 -16.16 -24.10
CA MET A 1 20.48 -14.92 -24.29
C MET A 1 20.05 -14.44 -22.91
N SER A 2 20.48 -13.27 -22.46
CA SER A 2 19.92 -12.65 -21.26
C SER A 2 18.45 -12.33 -21.54
N PRO A 3 17.52 -12.60 -20.58
CA PRO A 3 16.12 -12.26 -20.78
C PRO A 3 16.00 -10.74 -20.91
N SER A 4 15.38 -10.27 -22.01
CA SER A 4 15.07 -8.85 -22.16
C SER A 4 13.93 -8.48 -21.19
N SER A 5 14.05 -7.35 -20.52
CA SER A 5 12.95 -6.82 -19.69
C SER A 5 11.71 -6.55 -20.57
N SER A 6 10.53 -6.68 -20.00
CA SER A 6 9.29 -6.35 -20.72
C SER A 6 9.22 -4.85 -21.03
N ARG A 7 8.50 -4.47 -22.11
CA ARG A 7 8.26 -3.05 -22.42
C ARG A 7 7.64 -2.28 -21.23
N ARG A 8 6.73 -2.90 -20.50
CA ARG A 8 6.09 -2.32 -19.31
C ARG A 8 7.08 -2.01 -18.19
N ALA A 9 8.07 -2.90 -17.96
CA ALA A 9 9.09 -2.66 -16.94
C ALA A 9 9.93 -1.40 -17.23
N ALA A 10 10.11 -1.03 -18.50
CA ALA A 10 10.81 0.19 -18.89
C ALA A 10 9.97 1.48 -18.70
N LEU A 11 8.65 1.35 -18.56
CA LEU A 11 7.73 2.48 -18.38
C LEU A 11 7.48 2.81 -16.89
N VAL A 12 7.65 1.82 -15.99
CA VAL A 12 7.47 2.03 -14.55
C VAL A 12 8.64 2.85 -14.01
N GLN A 13 8.33 3.98 -13.40
CA GLN A 13 9.33 4.88 -12.83
C GLN A 13 9.94 4.32 -11.54
N PRO A 14 11.22 4.59 -11.25
CA PRO A 14 11.83 4.24 -9.97
C PRO A 14 11.05 4.81 -8.80
N PHE A 15 10.97 4.04 -7.72
CA PHE A 15 10.35 4.51 -6.47
C PHE A 15 11.39 5.28 -5.65
N ILE A 16 11.56 6.57 -5.95
CA ILE A 16 12.63 7.46 -5.47
C ILE A 16 12.79 7.41 -3.93
N VAL A 17 11.69 7.26 -3.18
CA VAL A 17 11.73 7.16 -1.71
C VAL A 17 12.64 6.03 -1.24
N MET A 18 12.65 4.88 -1.93
CA MET A 18 13.51 3.75 -1.56
C MET A 18 14.98 4.02 -1.86
N ASP A 19 15.27 4.78 -2.93
CA ASP A 19 16.64 5.22 -3.22
C ASP A 19 17.14 6.20 -2.15
N MET A 20 16.30 7.15 -1.75
CA MET A 20 16.60 8.06 -0.64
C MET A 20 16.86 7.33 0.68
N PHE A 21 16.07 6.30 1.00
CA PHE A 21 16.32 5.46 2.18
C PHE A 21 17.67 4.75 2.10
N ARG A 22 18.02 4.19 0.95
CA ARG A 22 19.31 3.52 0.74
C ARG A 22 20.48 4.48 0.94
N GLU A 23 20.41 5.69 0.38
CA GLU A 23 21.43 6.70 0.52
C GLU A 23 21.55 7.20 1.98
N ALA A 24 20.42 7.48 2.63
CA ALA A 24 20.38 7.89 4.02
C ALA A 24 21.00 6.82 4.95
N ASN A 25 20.69 5.55 4.75
CA ASN A 25 21.28 4.45 5.49
C ASN A 25 22.80 4.32 5.23
N ALA A 26 23.24 4.54 3.99
CA ALA A 26 24.67 4.52 3.66
C ALA A 26 25.44 5.66 4.37
N LEU A 27 24.87 6.86 4.44
CA LEU A 27 25.43 7.98 5.19
C LEU A 27 25.48 7.70 6.69
N ALA A 28 24.42 7.17 7.27
CA ALA A 28 24.38 6.78 8.68
C ALA A 28 25.42 5.72 9.02
N ALA A 29 25.64 4.75 8.13
CA ALA A 29 26.62 3.68 8.31
C ALA A 29 28.07 4.18 8.37
N VAL A 30 28.38 5.33 7.79
CA VAL A 30 29.71 5.98 7.87
C VAL A 30 29.77 7.09 8.92
N GLY A 31 28.78 7.16 9.83
CA GLY A 31 28.81 7.99 11.02
C GLY A 31 28.16 9.38 10.90
N HIS A 32 27.44 9.65 9.78
CA HIS A 32 26.64 10.88 9.70
C HIS A 32 25.39 10.78 10.59
N ASP A 33 25.04 11.87 11.25
CA ASP A 33 23.75 12.01 11.94
C ASP A 33 22.65 12.31 10.91
N VAL A 34 21.84 11.29 10.62
CA VAL A 34 20.82 11.35 9.56
C VAL A 34 19.42 11.33 10.15
N VAL A 35 18.64 12.36 9.88
CA VAL A 35 17.20 12.41 10.21
C VAL A 35 16.38 11.96 9.03
N HIS A 36 15.68 10.82 9.16
CA HIS A 36 14.83 10.27 8.12
C HIS A 36 13.47 11.01 8.07
N MET A 37 13.25 11.78 7.01
CA MET A 37 11.99 12.48 6.73
C MET A 37 11.38 12.11 5.37
N SER A 38 11.93 11.10 4.68
CA SER A 38 11.53 10.71 3.33
C SER A 38 10.24 9.87 3.29
N ALA A 39 9.83 9.28 4.42
CA ALA A 39 8.56 8.55 4.52
C ALA A 39 7.92 8.78 5.89
N GLY A 40 6.59 8.84 5.90
CA GLY A 40 5.81 8.88 7.14
C GLY A 40 5.74 7.50 7.77
N GLN A 41 6.59 7.25 8.77
CA GLN A 41 6.59 6.02 9.55
C GLN A 41 6.41 6.34 11.03
N PRO A 42 5.47 5.68 11.74
CA PRO A 42 5.36 5.84 13.19
C PRO A 42 6.67 5.45 13.88
N ALA A 43 7.16 6.30 14.80
CA ALA A 43 8.39 6.04 15.53
C ALA A 43 8.24 4.97 16.62
N GLY A 44 7.01 4.70 17.09
CA GLY A 44 6.72 3.71 18.13
C GLY A 44 6.57 2.29 17.57
N GLY A 45 6.93 1.30 18.38
CA GLY A 45 6.61 -0.10 18.11
C GLY A 45 5.10 -0.38 18.26
N PRO A 46 4.66 -1.62 17.93
CA PRO A 46 3.27 -2.00 18.14
C PRO A 46 2.90 -1.98 19.64
N PRO A 47 1.62 -1.78 19.99
CA PRO A 47 1.18 -1.87 21.37
C PRO A 47 1.57 -3.20 22.01
N GLN A 48 1.90 -3.19 23.30
CA GLN A 48 2.38 -4.37 24.02
C GLN A 48 1.43 -5.59 23.89
N LYS A 49 0.11 -5.36 23.95
CA LYS A 49 -0.91 -6.42 23.75
C LYS A 49 -0.83 -7.09 22.38
N VAL A 50 -0.43 -6.34 21.34
CA VAL A 50 -0.25 -6.91 19.99
C VAL A 50 0.97 -7.81 19.95
N VAL A 51 2.06 -7.42 20.62
CA VAL A 51 3.28 -8.23 20.73
C VAL A 51 3.00 -9.52 21.48
N GLU A 52 2.27 -9.45 22.58
CA GLU A 52 1.88 -10.62 23.40
C GLU A 52 1.01 -11.59 22.59
N ALA A 53 -0.05 -11.10 21.95
CA ALA A 53 -0.91 -11.91 21.09
C ALA A 53 -0.17 -12.56 19.92
N ALA A 54 0.80 -11.86 19.33
CA ALA A 54 1.63 -12.43 18.26
C ALA A 54 2.53 -13.56 18.77
N ARG A 55 3.12 -13.44 19.96
CA ARG A 55 3.92 -14.50 20.60
C ARG A 55 3.07 -15.73 20.89
N GLU A 56 1.91 -15.54 21.51
CA GLU A 56 0.97 -16.62 21.80
C GLU A 56 0.54 -17.36 20.53
N ALA A 57 0.27 -16.62 19.43
CA ALA A 57 -0.10 -17.20 18.16
C ALA A 57 1.04 -18.03 17.55
N LEU A 58 2.29 -17.59 17.66
CA LEU A 58 3.46 -18.31 17.16
C LEU A 58 3.73 -19.60 17.97
N ASP A 59 3.49 -19.56 19.28
CA ASP A 59 3.76 -20.71 20.17
C ASP A 59 2.67 -21.79 20.08
N GLY A 60 1.44 -21.47 19.73
CA GLY A 60 0.31 -22.40 19.82
C GLY A 60 -0.52 -22.58 18.54
N ALA A 61 -0.40 -21.75 17.55
CA ALA A 61 -1.26 -21.80 16.37
C ALA A 61 -0.62 -22.51 15.18
N TYR A 62 -1.41 -23.31 14.47
CA TYR A 62 -1.02 -23.81 13.17
C TYR A 62 -0.94 -22.66 12.16
N MET A 63 0.29 -22.33 11.73
CA MET A 63 0.58 -21.26 10.77
C MET A 63 0.52 -21.81 9.33
N GLY A 64 -0.68 -22.18 8.88
CA GLY A 64 -0.92 -22.71 7.55
C GLY A 64 -1.55 -21.71 6.60
N TYR A 65 -2.15 -22.23 5.52
CA TYR A 65 -2.89 -21.41 4.57
C TYR A 65 -4.12 -20.76 5.21
N THR A 66 -4.40 -19.53 4.82
CA THR A 66 -5.64 -18.82 5.14
C THR A 66 -6.61 -18.89 3.97
N ASN A 67 -7.87 -18.51 4.21
CA ASN A 67 -8.83 -18.29 3.13
C ASN A 67 -8.33 -17.16 2.21
N SER A 68 -8.65 -17.23 0.93
CA SER A 68 -8.21 -16.24 -0.08
C SER A 68 -8.56 -14.79 0.28
N LEU A 69 -9.69 -14.54 0.95
CA LEU A 69 -10.09 -13.22 1.41
C LEU A 69 -9.51 -12.85 2.79
N GLY A 70 -8.77 -13.73 3.43
CA GLY A 70 -8.25 -13.58 4.80
C GLY A 70 -9.06 -14.35 5.85
N LEU A 71 -8.53 -14.40 7.07
CA LEU A 71 -9.16 -15.09 8.19
C LEU A 71 -10.56 -14.53 8.48
N PRO A 72 -11.62 -15.36 8.58
CA PRO A 72 -12.99 -14.91 8.87
C PRO A 72 -13.06 -14.04 10.13
N ALA A 73 -12.42 -14.46 11.21
CA ALA A 73 -12.40 -13.69 12.48
C ALA A 73 -11.80 -12.29 12.34
N LEU A 74 -10.76 -12.12 11.51
CA LEU A 74 -10.18 -10.80 11.23
C LEU A 74 -11.16 -9.94 10.42
N ARG A 75 -11.80 -10.51 9.40
CA ARG A 75 -12.77 -9.80 8.55
C ARG A 75 -13.99 -9.34 9.35
N GLU A 76 -14.52 -10.19 10.22
CA GLU A 76 -15.59 -9.86 11.17
C GLU A 76 -15.16 -8.75 12.15
N ARG A 77 -13.92 -8.84 12.66
CA ARG A 77 -13.39 -7.79 13.56
C ARG A 77 -13.22 -6.45 12.85
N ILE A 78 -12.81 -6.46 11.57
CA ILE A 78 -12.72 -5.25 10.73
C ILE A 78 -14.13 -4.66 10.52
N ALA A 79 -15.10 -5.47 10.13
CA ALA A 79 -16.49 -5.03 9.95
C ALA A 79 -17.05 -4.39 11.24
N ARG A 80 -16.82 -5.02 12.40
CA ARG A 80 -17.19 -4.46 13.71
C ARG A 80 -16.47 -3.14 13.99
N HIS A 81 -15.21 -2.99 13.59
CA HIS A 81 -14.50 -1.72 13.75
C HIS A 81 -15.17 -0.58 12.99
N TYR A 82 -15.65 -0.84 11.76
CA TYR A 82 -16.40 0.16 11.00
C TYR A 82 -17.69 0.56 11.69
N HIS A 83 -18.42 -0.40 12.28
CA HIS A 83 -19.59 -0.12 13.07
C HIS A 83 -19.24 0.73 14.30
N ASP A 84 -18.28 0.29 15.11
CA ASP A 84 -17.92 0.92 16.40
C ASP A 84 -17.35 2.34 16.22
N ALA A 85 -16.51 2.55 15.20
CA ALA A 85 -15.79 3.80 14.99
C ALA A 85 -16.55 4.82 14.12
N TYR A 86 -17.36 4.33 13.18
CA TYR A 86 -17.97 5.19 12.15
C TYR A 86 -19.49 5.02 12.04
N GLY A 87 -20.12 4.09 12.76
CA GLY A 87 -21.55 3.78 12.65
C GLY A 87 -21.94 3.18 11.30
N VAL A 88 -20.99 2.56 10.59
CA VAL A 88 -21.21 2.00 9.26
C VAL A 88 -21.27 0.48 9.33
N GLU A 89 -22.36 -0.10 8.82
CA GLU A 89 -22.50 -1.55 8.68
C GLU A 89 -21.75 -2.04 7.43
N VAL A 90 -20.77 -2.90 7.66
CA VAL A 90 -19.98 -3.55 6.59
C VAL A 90 -20.19 -5.05 6.68
N ASP A 91 -20.62 -5.67 5.58
CA ASP A 91 -20.66 -7.12 5.49
C ASP A 91 -19.22 -7.67 5.49
N PRO A 92 -18.85 -8.57 6.44
CA PRO A 92 -17.54 -9.23 6.42
C PRO A 92 -17.20 -9.91 5.09
N GLY A 93 -18.22 -10.30 4.30
CA GLY A 93 -18.06 -10.81 2.95
C GLY A 93 -17.38 -9.85 1.98
N ARG A 94 -17.50 -8.56 2.23
CA ARG A 94 -16.90 -7.47 1.43
C ARG A 94 -15.50 -7.05 1.88
N VAL A 95 -14.98 -7.63 2.95
CA VAL A 95 -13.64 -7.33 3.47
C VAL A 95 -12.64 -8.29 2.85
N VAL A 96 -11.60 -7.76 2.23
CA VAL A 96 -10.49 -8.51 1.65
C VAL A 96 -9.18 -8.09 2.32
N VAL A 97 -8.48 -9.04 2.91
CA VAL A 97 -7.16 -8.81 3.54
C VAL A 97 -6.08 -9.05 2.49
N THR A 98 -5.18 -8.08 2.34
CA THR A 98 -4.10 -8.11 1.34
C THR A 98 -2.74 -7.90 1.99
N THR A 99 -1.67 -8.20 1.24
CA THR A 99 -0.28 -7.92 1.64
C THR A 99 0.04 -6.43 1.45
N GLY A 100 -0.53 -5.61 2.33
CA GLY A 100 -0.41 -4.16 2.28
C GLY A 100 -1.38 -3.50 1.27
N SER A 101 -1.43 -2.18 1.29
CA SER A 101 -2.30 -1.37 0.41
C SER A 101 -1.94 -1.53 -1.07
N SER A 102 -0.67 -1.73 -1.42
CA SER A 102 -0.26 -1.94 -2.80
C SER A 102 -0.88 -3.21 -3.40
N GLY A 103 -0.98 -4.30 -2.62
CA GLY A 103 -1.70 -5.51 -3.03
C GLY A 103 -3.19 -5.25 -3.26
N ALA A 104 -3.82 -4.43 -2.39
CA ALA A 104 -5.21 -4.05 -2.56
C ALA A 104 -5.44 -3.22 -3.83
N PHE A 105 -4.55 -2.27 -4.13
CA PHE A 105 -4.64 -1.47 -5.36
C PHE A 105 -4.45 -2.31 -6.62
N VAL A 106 -3.50 -3.26 -6.64
CA VAL A 106 -3.35 -4.18 -7.78
C VAL A 106 -4.64 -4.95 -8.02
N LEU A 107 -5.22 -5.56 -6.97
CA LEU A 107 -6.47 -6.31 -7.09
C LEU A 107 -7.65 -5.42 -7.50
N GLY A 108 -7.77 -4.23 -6.89
CA GLY A 108 -8.84 -3.29 -7.18
C GLY A 108 -8.77 -2.77 -8.61
N PHE A 109 -7.60 -2.41 -9.10
CA PHE A 109 -7.42 -1.92 -10.47
C PHE A 109 -7.68 -3.01 -11.50
N LEU A 110 -7.20 -4.24 -11.25
CA LEU A 110 -7.50 -5.39 -12.12
C LEU A 110 -8.99 -5.74 -12.15
N ALA A 111 -9.72 -5.49 -11.07
CA ALA A 111 -11.16 -5.75 -11.01
C ALA A 111 -12.01 -4.65 -11.66
N CYS A 112 -11.49 -3.42 -11.72
CA CYS A 112 -12.25 -2.24 -12.16
C CYS A 112 -11.91 -1.75 -13.58
N PHE A 113 -10.70 -2.06 -14.07
CA PHE A 113 -10.18 -1.47 -15.31
C PHE A 113 -9.61 -2.54 -16.23
N ASP A 114 -9.80 -2.33 -17.52
CA ASP A 114 -9.19 -3.12 -18.60
C ASP A 114 -7.91 -2.45 -19.13
N GLN A 115 -7.08 -3.22 -19.84
CA GLN A 115 -5.93 -2.71 -20.56
C GLN A 115 -6.33 -1.59 -21.54
N GLY A 116 -5.66 -0.46 -21.46
CA GLY A 116 -5.92 0.71 -22.31
C GLY A 116 -6.93 1.69 -21.73
N ASP A 117 -7.59 1.37 -20.63
CA ASP A 117 -8.43 2.32 -19.91
C ASP A 117 -7.61 3.53 -19.41
N LYS A 118 -8.33 4.62 -19.12
CA LYS A 118 -7.75 5.86 -18.64
C LYS A 118 -8.27 6.21 -17.26
N VAL A 119 -7.35 6.36 -16.28
CA VAL A 119 -7.66 6.65 -14.88
C VAL A 119 -7.09 7.99 -14.47
N GLY A 120 -7.91 8.87 -13.90
CA GLY A 120 -7.48 10.14 -13.35
C GLY A 120 -6.83 9.97 -11.98
N LEU A 121 -5.64 10.55 -11.78
CA LEU A 121 -4.97 10.66 -10.48
C LEU A 121 -4.65 12.12 -10.17
N THR A 122 -4.84 12.50 -8.91
CA THR A 122 -4.42 13.84 -8.44
C THR A 122 -2.90 13.97 -8.42
N VAL A 123 -2.39 15.12 -8.91
CA VAL A 123 -0.96 15.46 -8.89
C VAL A 123 -0.79 16.79 -8.17
N PRO A 124 0.03 16.86 -7.10
CA PRO A 124 0.87 15.80 -6.55
C PRO A 124 0.08 14.69 -5.87
N GLY A 125 0.59 13.46 -5.91
CA GLY A 125 -0.03 12.25 -5.34
C GLY A 125 0.98 11.17 -4.97
N TYR A 126 0.51 10.05 -4.45
CA TYR A 126 1.38 8.94 -4.06
C TYR A 126 1.85 8.16 -5.30
N PRO A 127 3.18 8.08 -5.54
CA PRO A 127 3.71 7.54 -6.81
C PRO A 127 3.37 6.07 -7.09
N ALA A 128 3.08 5.28 -6.05
CA ALA A 128 2.76 3.87 -6.24
C ALA A 128 1.50 3.66 -7.09
N TYR A 129 0.53 4.56 -7.04
CA TYR A 129 -0.72 4.41 -7.80
C TYR A 129 -0.46 4.50 -9.31
N SER A 130 0.28 5.51 -9.75
CA SER A 130 0.65 5.68 -11.17
C SER A 130 1.52 4.53 -11.65
N ASN A 131 2.47 4.07 -10.82
CA ASN A 131 3.33 2.94 -11.14
C ASN A 131 2.55 1.62 -11.30
N ILE A 132 1.58 1.37 -10.42
CA ILE A 132 0.72 0.17 -10.52
C ILE A 132 -0.14 0.25 -11.79
N LEU A 133 -0.80 1.37 -12.05
CA LEU A 133 -1.62 1.55 -13.25
C LEU A 133 -0.78 1.37 -14.53
N THR A 134 0.40 1.97 -14.59
CA THR A 134 1.35 1.81 -15.72
C THR A 134 1.78 0.35 -15.88
N ALA A 135 2.06 -0.36 -14.77
CA ALA A 135 2.41 -1.78 -14.81
C ALA A 135 1.26 -2.67 -15.31
N LEU A 136 0.02 -2.23 -15.13
CA LEU A 136 -1.20 -2.90 -15.62
C LEU A 136 -1.60 -2.45 -17.04
N ASP A 137 -0.79 -1.60 -17.69
CA ASP A 137 -1.05 -1.06 -19.03
C ASP A 137 -2.31 -0.17 -19.08
N ILE A 138 -2.59 0.52 -17.95
CA ILE A 138 -3.67 1.50 -17.80
C ILE A 138 -3.07 2.91 -17.92
N THR A 139 -3.70 3.76 -18.71
CA THR A 139 -3.24 5.13 -18.93
C THR A 139 -3.58 6.01 -17.74
N VAL A 140 -2.59 6.73 -17.20
CA VAL A 140 -2.81 7.73 -16.14
C VAL A 140 -3.09 9.08 -16.78
N ALA A 141 -4.13 9.77 -16.29
CA ALA A 141 -4.44 11.15 -16.60
C ALA A 141 -4.22 12.01 -15.35
N ASP A 142 -3.31 12.97 -15.43
CA ASP A 142 -3.03 13.87 -14.31
C ASP A 142 -4.18 14.85 -14.09
N ILE A 143 -4.64 14.94 -12.85
CA ILE A 143 -5.58 15.94 -12.35
C ILE A 143 -4.78 16.86 -11.44
N GLU A 144 -4.38 18.01 -11.94
CA GLU A 144 -3.61 18.97 -11.17
C GLU A 144 -4.44 19.49 -9.99
N VAL A 145 -3.85 19.47 -8.80
CA VAL A 145 -4.44 20.03 -7.58
C VAL A 145 -3.46 20.97 -6.90
N ASP A 146 -3.98 22.03 -6.27
CA ASP A 146 -3.17 23.06 -5.66
C ASP A 146 -3.67 23.51 -4.28
N ALA A 147 -2.88 24.33 -3.60
CA ALA A 147 -3.22 24.85 -2.29
C ALA A 147 -4.44 25.78 -2.29
N ARG A 148 -4.76 26.47 -3.42
CA ARG A 148 -5.91 27.38 -3.52
C ARG A 148 -7.22 26.62 -3.38
N HIS A 149 -7.24 25.38 -3.89
CA HIS A 149 -8.38 24.49 -3.82
C HIS A 149 -8.26 23.47 -2.67
N ARG A 150 -7.34 23.71 -1.71
CA ARG A 150 -7.07 22.82 -0.58
C ARG A 150 -6.76 21.38 -1.02
N TRP A 151 -6.06 21.27 -2.14
CA TRP A 151 -5.66 19.97 -2.74
C TRP A 151 -6.85 19.08 -3.14
N ALA A 152 -8.04 19.65 -3.31
CA ALA A 152 -9.19 18.95 -3.84
C ALA A 152 -9.24 19.06 -5.37
N PRO A 153 -9.61 17.98 -6.09
CA PRO A 153 -9.89 18.07 -7.52
C PRO A 153 -11.10 18.97 -7.78
N THR A 154 -11.04 19.80 -8.80
CA THR A 154 -12.11 20.73 -9.19
C THR A 154 -12.56 20.46 -10.62
#